data_178d1419fe06856c90e15cac2e1679f4
#
_entry.id   178d1419fe06856c90e15cac2e1679f4
#
_cell.length_a   1.000
_cell.length_b   1.000
_cell.length_c   1.000
_cell.angle_alpha   90.00
_cell.angle_beta   90.00
_cell.angle_gamma   90.00
#
_symmetry.space_group_name_H-M   'P 1'
#
loop_
_entity.id
_entity.type
_entity.pdbx_description
1 polymer ?
#
loop_
_entity_poly.entity_id
_entity_poly.type
_entity_poly.pdbx_seq_one_letter_code
_entity_poly.pdbx_strand_id
1 'polypeptide(L)'
;LENEPPKKVLKSAYLLSEQVIKEYFENIGSTRILRTLEDLIKVIQDCMDRGSLEFIDVFHVTKKDFHSYTHCINTGMYCMALANNLQMKPEAVREIGLGGMLFDVGKKSVPYEIIMKEGKLEPSEFQFIRKHPSAGRKTLNDMKCYSENILKMVAEHHEKFDGTGYPFELKGDKISLYARVCAIMDVFGALTAPRQNRPGMSPFAALTEMKNNMEGQFDMRILVNFIKTLADAAAAKASASKSSGNQVAASA
;
A
#
# COMPACT_ATOMS: atom_id res chain seq x y z
N LEU A 1 15.31 18.55 -9.42
CA LEU A 1 15.10 17.23 -8.77
C LEU A 1 16.27 16.26 -9.01
N GLU A 2 17.00 16.39 -10.14
CA GLU A 2 18.09 15.46 -10.50
C GLU A 2 19.29 15.48 -9.54
N ASN A 3 19.55 16.60 -8.88
CA ASN A 3 20.69 16.80 -7.96
C ASN A 3 20.33 16.57 -6.47
N GLU A 4 19.07 16.31 -6.16
CA GLU A 4 18.63 16.07 -4.77
C GLU A 4 18.73 14.59 -4.40
N PRO A 5 19.05 14.28 -3.13
CA PRO A 5 19.07 12.89 -2.66
C PRO A 5 17.71 12.22 -2.88
N PRO A 6 17.67 11.01 -3.48
CA PRO A 6 16.40 10.32 -3.80
C PRO A 6 15.43 10.20 -2.62
N LYS A 7 15.94 9.96 -1.42
CA LYS A 7 15.11 9.87 -0.20
C LYS A 7 14.43 11.19 0.18
N LYS A 8 15.09 12.33 -0.08
CA LYS A 8 14.51 13.66 0.15
C LYS A 8 13.41 13.95 -0.85
N VAL A 9 13.65 13.62 -2.14
CA VAL A 9 12.65 13.76 -3.20
C VAL A 9 11.45 12.87 -2.93
N LEU A 10 11.68 11.61 -2.54
CA LEU A 10 10.62 10.66 -2.18
C LEU A 10 9.72 11.20 -1.05
N LYS A 11 10.34 11.78 0.00
CA LYS A 11 9.59 12.40 1.10
C LYS A 11 8.72 13.57 0.64
N SER A 12 9.26 14.42 -0.24
CA SER A 12 8.51 15.55 -0.80
C SER A 12 7.35 15.07 -1.69
N ALA A 13 7.59 14.06 -2.55
CA ALA A 13 6.56 13.45 -3.39
C ALA A 13 5.45 12.80 -2.53
N TYR A 14 5.81 12.13 -1.44
CA TYR A 14 4.86 11.58 -0.47
C TYR A 14 3.93 12.66 0.11
N LEU A 15 4.51 13.76 0.64
CA LEU A 15 3.73 14.85 1.24
C LEU A 15 2.81 15.54 0.23
N LEU A 16 3.27 15.69 -1.02
CA LEU A 16 2.43 16.24 -2.08
C LEU A 16 1.31 15.27 -2.48
N SER A 17 1.61 13.98 -2.52
CA SER A 17 0.60 12.94 -2.80
C SER A 17 -0.54 12.94 -1.78
N GLU A 18 -0.28 13.26 -0.50
CA GLU A 18 -1.32 13.42 0.52
C GLU A 18 -2.37 14.50 0.15
N GLN A 19 -1.90 15.64 -0.34
CA GLN A 19 -2.78 16.74 -0.75
C GLN A 19 -3.55 16.37 -2.02
N VAL A 20 -2.84 15.79 -3.00
CA VAL A 20 -3.42 15.42 -4.30
C VAL A 20 -4.47 14.32 -4.15
N ILE A 21 -4.21 13.29 -3.33
CA ILE A 21 -5.18 12.21 -3.13
C ILE A 21 -6.44 12.69 -2.40
N LYS A 22 -6.29 13.57 -1.41
CA LYS A 22 -7.44 14.19 -0.75
C LYS A 22 -8.29 14.98 -1.73
N GLU A 23 -7.67 15.85 -2.53
CA GLU A 23 -8.36 16.63 -3.57
C GLU A 23 -9.02 15.71 -4.60
N TYR A 24 -8.36 14.59 -4.97
CA TYR A 24 -8.92 13.62 -5.90
C TYR A 24 -10.18 12.94 -5.34
N PHE A 25 -10.16 12.51 -4.07
CA PHE A 25 -11.33 11.90 -3.44
C PHE A 25 -12.51 12.88 -3.28
N GLU A 26 -12.23 14.18 -3.15
CA GLU A 26 -13.27 15.22 -3.16
C GLU A 26 -13.83 15.46 -4.57
N ASN A 27 -12.98 15.39 -5.59
CA ASN A 27 -13.26 15.72 -7.00
C ASN A 27 -12.99 14.53 -7.92
N ILE A 28 -13.59 13.37 -7.60
CA ILE A 28 -13.44 12.15 -8.40
C ILE A 28 -13.85 12.42 -9.86
N GLY A 29 -12.96 12.07 -10.80
CA GLY A 29 -13.15 12.31 -12.24
C GLY A 29 -12.39 13.52 -12.79
N SER A 30 -11.71 14.29 -11.95
CA SER A 30 -10.82 15.36 -12.42
C SER A 30 -9.60 14.77 -13.12
N THR A 31 -9.55 14.86 -14.45
CA THR A 31 -8.41 14.39 -15.24
C THR A 31 -7.13 15.16 -14.94
N ARG A 32 -7.24 16.43 -14.53
CA ARG A 32 -6.09 17.23 -14.10
C ARG A 32 -5.45 16.66 -12.85
N ILE A 33 -6.25 16.37 -11.82
CA ILE A 33 -5.74 15.84 -10.54
C ILE A 33 -5.19 14.43 -10.74
N LEU A 34 -5.86 13.60 -11.57
CA LEU A 34 -5.37 12.27 -11.92
C LEU A 34 -3.97 12.33 -12.57
N ARG A 35 -3.76 13.21 -13.55
CA ARG A 35 -2.44 13.39 -14.19
C ARG A 35 -1.37 13.80 -13.17
N THR A 36 -1.70 14.71 -12.27
CA THR A 36 -0.77 15.09 -11.20
C THR A 36 -0.39 13.90 -10.32
N LEU A 37 -1.35 13.03 -10.00
CA LEU A 37 -1.09 11.81 -9.22
C LEU A 37 -0.21 10.82 -10.01
N GLU A 38 -0.47 10.64 -11.31
CA GLU A 38 0.36 9.80 -12.19
C GLU A 38 1.80 10.34 -12.31
N ASP A 39 1.98 11.65 -12.38
CA ASP A 39 3.31 12.25 -12.44
C ASP A 39 4.06 12.11 -11.11
N LEU A 40 3.37 12.21 -9.97
CA LEU A 40 3.96 11.90 -8.66
C LEU A 40 4.39 10.44 -8.53
N ILE A 41 3.58 9.50 -9.05
CA ILE A 41 3.92 8.08 -9.09
C ILE A 41 5.19 7.83 -9.92
N LYS A 42 5.37 8.52 -11.06
CA LYS A 42 6.62 8.45 -11.84
C LYS A 42 7.81 8.96 -11.03
N VAL A 43 7.67 10.10 -10.35
CA VAL A 43 8.72 10.63 -9.48
C VAL A 43 9.08 9.66 -8.35
N ILE A 44 8.07 9.03 -7.73
CA ILE A 44 8.28 8.02 -6.68
C ILE A 44 9.06 6.82 -7.24
N GLN A 45 8.67 6.31 -8.42
CA GLN A 45 9.38 5.21 -9.07
C GLN A 45 10.82 5.58 -9.41
N ASP A 46 11.05 6.75 -10.03
CA ASP A 46 12.40 7.22 -10.35
C ASP A 46 13.29 7.34 -9.10
N CYS A 47 12.71 7.70 -7.95
CA CYS A 47 13.45 7.72 -6.69
C CYS A 47 13.83 6.31 -6.23
N MET A 48 12.92 5.33 -6.37
CA MET A 48 13.20 3.93 -6.04
C MET A 48 14.33 3.37 -6.92
N ASP A 49 14.24 3.61 -8.24
CA ASP A 49 15.20 3.09 -9.21
C ASP A 49 16.59 3.72 -9.06
N ARG A 50 16.68 5.05 -9.00
CA ARG A 50 17.97 5.79 -8.88
C ARG A 50 18.62 5.65 -7.52
N GLY A 51 17.83 5.58 -6.46
CA GLY A 51 18.30 5.53 -5.08
C GLY A 51 18.58 4.14 -4.56
N SER A 52 18.33 3.10 -5.34
CA SER A 52 18.30 1.70 -4.86
C SER A 52 17.53 1.63 -3.53
N LEU A 53 16.41 2.37 -3.45
CA LEU A 53 15.59 2.44 -2.24
C LEU A 53 14.85 1.13 -2.04
N GLU A 54 15.09 0.52 -0.90
CA GLU A 54 14.41 -0.70 -0.51
C GLU A 54 13.06 -0.40 0.14
N PHE A 55 12.21 -1.41 0.30
CA PHE A 55 10.91 -1.29 0.96
C PHE A 55 11.01 -0.57 2.31
N ILE A 56 12.05 -0.85 3.09
CA ILE A 56 12.24 -0.25 4.42
C ILE A 56 12.51 1.26 4.36
N ASP A 57 13.08 1.78 3.27
CA ASP A 57 13.27 3.23 3.08
C ASP A 57 11.94 3.90 2.76
N VAL A 58 11.12 3.28 1.92
CA VAL A 58 9.75 3.70 1.64
C VAL A 58 8.92 3.70 2.93
N PHE A 59 9.00 2.62 3.70
CA PHE A 59 8.32 2.50 5.00
C PHE A 59 8.70 3.61 6.00
N HIS A 60 9.96 4.05 6.02
CA HIS A 60 10.41 5.12 6.90
C HIS A 60 9.98 6.53 6.47
N VAL A 61 9.70 6.72 5.18
CA VAL A 61 9.22 8.02 4.66
C VAL A 61 7.74 8.21 4.93
N THR A 62 6.95 7.13 4.97
CA THR A 62 5.50 7.18 5.16
C THR A 62 5.12 7.53 6.60
N LYS A 63 4.02 8.27 6.76
CA LYS A 63 3.46 8.59 8.07
C LYS A 63 2.80 7.36 8.69
N LYS A 64 2.83 7.30 10.01
CA LYS A 64 2.23 6.21 10.80
C LYS A 64 0.90 6.65 11.41
N ASP A 65 0.09 7.44 10.72
CA ASP A 65 -1.26 7.77 11.16
C ASP A 65 -2.31 6.97 10.37
N PHE A 66 -3.46 6.74 10.98
CA PHE A 66 -4.55 5.96 10.39
C PHE A 66 -5.65 6.89 9.87
N HIS A 67 -5.29 7.85 9.02
CA HIS A 67 -6.28 8.57 8.22
C HIS A 67 -6.48 7.86 6.88
N SER A 68 -7.72 7.82 6.39
CA SER A 68 -8.05 7.08 5.15
C SER A 68 -7.15 7.46 3.97
N TYR A 69 -6.86 8.74 3.79
CA TYR A 69 -6.01 9.19 2.68
C TYR A 69 -4.55 8.80 2.87
N THR A 70 -4.01 8.95 4.09
CA THR A 70 -2.65 8.53 4.43
C THR A 70 -2.50 7.03 4.23
N HIS A 71 -3.50 6.23 4.62
CA HIS A 71 -3.51 4.79 4.42
C HIS A 71 -3.49 4.43 2.94
N CYS A 72 -4.29 5.09 2.09
CA CYS A 72 -4.29 4.87 0.64
C CYS A 72 -2.91 5.14 0.02
N ILE A 73 -2.27 6.26 0.38
CA ILE A 73 -0.95 6.61 -0.15
C ILE A 73 0.10 5.60 0.32
N ASN A 74 0.10 5.26 1.61
CA ASN A 74 1.02 4.28 2.16
C ASN A 74 0.86 2.94 1.43
N THR A 75 -0.37 2.47 1.26
CA THR A 75 -0.67 1.21 0.55
C THR A 75 -0.18 1.26 -0.90
N GLY A 76 -0.42 2.36 -1.63
CA GLY A 76 0.08 2.54 -2.99
C GLY A 76 1.61 2.49 -3.07
N MET A 77 2.30 3.22 -2.19
CA MET A 77 3.77 3.22 -2.14
C MET A 77 4.34 1.85 -1.73
N TYR A 78 3.70 1.16 -0.79
CA TYR A 78 4.09 -0.19 -0.40
C TYR A 78 3.87 -1.20 -1.53
N CYS A 79 2.76 -1.06 -2.28
CA CYS A 79 2.51 -1.88 -3.47
C CYS A 79 3.59 -1.65 -4.53
N MET A 80 4.01 -0.40 -4.78
CA MET A 80 5.11 -0.09 -5.72
C MET A 80 6.42 -0.74 -5.28
N ALA A 81 6.79 -0.57 -4.00
CA ALA A 81 8.03 -1.14 -3.47
C ALA A 81 8.03 -2.68 -3.53
N LEU A 82 6.91 -3.33 -3.21
CA LEU A 82 6.79 -4.78 -3.33
C LEU A 82 6.80 -5.23 -4.78
N ALA A 83 6.09 -4.54 -5.68
CA ALA A 83 6.07 -4.85 -7.12
C ALA A 83 7.49 -4.72 -7.75
N ASN A 84 8.26 -3.72 -7.32
CA ASN A 84 9.65 -3.55 -7.73
C ASN A 84 10.53 -4.73 -7.26
N ASN A 85 10.36 -5.17 -6.00
CA ASN A 85 11.04 -6.35 -5.48
C ASN A 85 10.64 -7.65 -6.20
N LEU A 86 9.40 -7.74 -6.67
CA LEU A 86 8.92 -8.85 -7.50
C LEU A 86 9.38 -8.74 -8.95
N GLN A 87 10.22 -7.76 -9.27
CA GLN A 87 10.77 -7.50 -10.62
C GLN A 87 9.67 -7.31 -11.67
N MET A 88 8.56 -6.69 -11.30
CA MET A 88 7.51 -6.34 -12.25
C MET A 88 8.01 -5.25 -13.20
N LYS A 89 7.43 -5.21 -14.41
CA LYS A 89 7.77 -4.15 -15.39
C LYS A 89 7.48 -2.77 -14.83
N PRO A 90 8.27 -1.74 -15.21
CA PRO A 90 8.08 -0.37 -14.70
C PRO A 90 6.65 0.17 -14.84
N GLU A 91 5.98 -0.15 -15.96
CA GLU A 91 4.59 0.24 -16.20
C GLU A 91 3.65 -0.41 -15.18
N ALA A 92 3.86 -1.70 -14.87
CA ALA A 92 3.07 -2.42 -13.89
C ALA A 92 3.30 -1.90 -12.45
N VAL A 93 4.54 -1.48 -12.13
CA VAL A 93 4.86 -0.84 -10.83
C VAL A 93 4.09 0.48 -10.68
N ARG A 94 4.03 1.32 -11.72
CA ARG A 94 3.24 2.56 -11.68
C ARG A 94 1.74 2.28 -11.57
N GLU A 95 1.26 1.34 -12.36
CA GLU A 95 -0.16 0.98 -12.40
C GLU A 95 -0.64 0.43 -11.05
N ILE A 96 0.13 -0.47 -10.41
CA ILE A 96 -0.21 -1.00 -9.08
C ILE A 96 -0.11 0.07 -7.99
N GLY A 97 0.81 1.03 -8.13
CA GLY A 97 0.90 2.19 -7.26
C GLY A 97 -0.35 3.05 -7.31
N LEU A 98 -0.81 3.38 -8.52
CA LEU A 98 -2.05 4.13 -8.72
C LEU A 98 -3.26 3.36 -8.16
N GLY A 99 -3.38 2.07 -8.48
CA GLY A 99 -4.43 1.21 -7.94
C GLY A 99 -4.43 1.17 -6.42
N GLY A 100 -3.26 1.07 -5.79
CA GLY A 100 -3.10 1.07 -4.33
C GLY A 100 -3.41 2.42 -3.68
N MET A 101 -3.24 3.55 -4.40
CA MET A 101 -3.68 4.86 -3.91
C MET A 101 -5.19 5.05 -4.04
N LEU A 102 -5.87 4.27 -4.88
CA LEU A 102 -7.29 4.40 -5.19
C LEU A 102 -8.16 3.24 -4.68
N PHE A 103 -7.56 2.20 -4.09
CA PHE A 103 -8.25 0.95 -3.77
C PHE A 103 -9.51 1.14 -2.91
N ASP A 104 -9.47 2.13 -2.03
CA ASP A 104 -10.53 2.46 -1.08
C ASP A 104 -11.50 3.57 -1.56
N VAL A 105 -11.40 4.01 -2.81
CA VAL A 105 -12.24 5.10 -3.36
C VAL A 105 -13.73 4.87 -3.17
N GLY A 106 -14.17 3.63 -3.16
CA GLY A 106 -15.56 3.25 -2.95
C GLY A 106 -16.08 3.46 -1.52
N LYS A 107 -15.21 3.70 -0.54
CA LYS A 107 -15.64 4.07 0.83
C LYS A 107 -16.44 5.36 0.88
N LYS A 108 -16.34 6.20 -0.16
CA LYS A 108 -17.21 7.39 -0.31
C LYS A 108 -18.70 7.04 -0.38
N SER A 109 -19.05 5.82 -0.77
CA SER A 109 -20.45 5.34 -0.80
C SER A 109 -20.95 4.77 0.53
N VAL A 110 -20.07 4.63 1.53
CA VAL A 110 -20.42 4.14 2.86
C VAL A 110 -20.87 5.32 3.73
N PRO A 111 -21.96 5.20 4.50
CA PRO A 111 -22.39 6.24 5.42
C PRO A 111 -21.25 6.66 6.37
N TYR A 112 -21.08 7.98 6.53
CA TYR A 112 -19.99 8.56 7.32
C TYR A 112 -19.99 8.05 8.77
N GLU A 113 -21.17 7.88 9.36
CA GLU A 113 -21.37 7.38 10.73
C GLU A 113 -20.80 5.96 10.91
N ILE A 114 -20.88 5.14 9.85
CA ILE A 114 -20.32 3.77 9.87
C ILE A 114 -18.80 3.81 9.76
N ILE A 115 -18.25 4.69 8.89
CA ILE A 115 -16.79 4.83 8.73
C ILE A 115 -16.15 5.35 10.02
N MET A 116 -16.82 6.29 10.71
CA MET A 116 -16.30 6.95 11.90
C MET A 116 -16.70 6.25 13.21
N LYS A 117 -17.42 5.13 13.12
CA LYS A 117 -17.88 4.42 14.31
C LYS A 117 -16.69 3.85 15.10
N GLU A 118 -16.66 4.21 16.37
CA GLU A 118 -15.71 3.62 17.32
C GLU A 118 -16.19 2.24 17.77
N GLY A 119 -15.24 1.30 17.87
CA GLY A 119 -15.51 -0.05 18.33
C GLY A 119 -15.90 -1.04 17.22
N LYS A 120 -16.68 -2.07 17.57
CA LYS A 120 -17.09 -3.12 16.64
C LYS A 120 -18.30 -2.68 15.82
N LEU A 121 -18.24 -2.94 14.53
CA LEU A 121 -19.40 -2.79 13.64
C LEU A 121 -20.41 -3.92 13.88
N GLU A 122 -21.69 -3.56 13.84
CA GLU A 122 -22.77 -4.56 13.78
C GLU A 122 -22.75 -5.29 12.42
N PRO A 123 -23.27 -6.53 12.36
CA PRO A 123 -23.31 -7.28 11.09
C PRO A 123 -23.98 -6.50 9.95
N SER A 124 -25.04 -5.74 10.23
CA SER A 124 -25.73 -4.89 9.25
C SER A 124 -24.87 -3.74 8.75
N GLU A 125 -24.09 -3.11 9.63
CA GLU A 125 -23.16 -2.02 9.30
C GLU A 125 -21.99 -2.56 8.45
N PHE A 126 -21.47 -3.73 8.81
CA PHE A 126 -20.41 -4.38 8.06
C PHE A 126 -20.82 -4.68 6.61
N GLN A 127 -22.10 -4.96 6.34
CA GLN A 127 -22.61 -5.13 4.98
C GLN A 127 -22.45 -3.86 4.12
N PHE A 128 -22.51 -2.66 4.70
CA PHE A 128 -22.22 -1.43 3.96
C PHE A 128 -20.74 -1.35 3.60
N ILE A 129 -19.85 -1.69 4.56
CA ILE A 129 -18.40 -1.72 4.29
C ILE A 129 -18.08 -2.72 3.16
N ARG A 130 -18.64 -3.93 3.19
CA ARG A 130 -18.40 -4.96 2.16
C ARG A 130 -18.75 -4.54 0.73
N LYS A 131 -19.56 -3.50 0.55
CA LYS A 131 -19.94 -2.99 -0.77
C LYS A 131 -18.91 -2.05 -1.40
N HIS A 132 -17.98 -1.47 -0.60
CA HIS A 132 -17.08 -0.44 -1.13
C HIS A 132 -16.16 -0.92 -2.27
N PRO A 133 -15.67 -2.20 -2.34
CA PRO A 133 -14.84 -2.61 -3.46
C PRO A 133 -15.61 -2.57 -4.79
N SER A 134 -16.85 -3.11 -4.79
CA SER A 134 -17.72 -3.06 -5.98
C SER A 134 -18.12 -1.63 -6.35
N ALA A 135 -18.42 -0.78 -5.35
CA ALA A 135 -18.74 0.63 -5.57
C ALA A 135 -17.54 1.39 -6.14
N GLY A 136 -16.32 1.14 -5.62
CA GLY A 136 -15.08 1.72 -6.12
C GLY A 136 -14.80 1.33 -7.57
N ARG A 137 -14.90 0.03 -7.89
CA ARG A 137 -14.79 -0.44 -9.28
C ARG A 137 -15.77 0.27 -10.19
N LYS A 138 -17.05 0.36 -9.80
CA LYS A 138 -18.07 1.06 -10.60
C LYS A 138 -17.67 2.52 -10.82
N THR A 139 -17.33 3.24 -9.77
CA THR A 139 -16.93 4.65 -9.83
C THR A 139 -15.76 4.87 -10.80
N LEU A 140 -14.70 4.05 -10.72
CA LEU A 140 -13.55 4.19 -11.62
C LEU A 140 -13.85 3.74 -13.05
N ASN A 141 -14.64 2.68 -13.23
CA ASN A 141 -15.03 2.20 -14.55
C ASN A 141 -15.87 3.22 -15.35
N ASP A 142 -16.73 3.96 -14.66
CA ASP A 142 -17.56 5.01 -15.29
C ASP A 142 -16.70 6.14 -15.89
N MET A 143 -15.46 6.33 -15.44
CA MET A 143 -14.51 7.31 -15.96
C MET A 143 -13.77 6.87 -17.23
N LYS A 144 -13.76 5.58 -17.55
CA LYS A 144 -13.16 4.99 -18.76
C LYS A 144 -11.68 5.34 -19.00
N CYS A 145 -10.94 5.66 -17.94
CA CYS A 145 -9.52 6.03 -18.02
C CYS A 145 -8.58 5.09 -17.24
N TYR A 146 -9.14 4.10 -16.55
CA TYR A 146 -8.36 3.11 -15.78
C TYR A 146 -8.30 1.78 -16.49
N SER A 147 -7.16 1.10 -16.32
CA SER A 147 -6.98 -0.25 -16.84
C SER A 147 -7.82 -1.28 -16.07
N GLU A 148 -8.08 -2.41 -16.71
CA GLU A 148 -8.78 -3.51 -16.06
C GLU A 148 -8.00 -4.07 -14.85
N ASN A 149 -6.67 -3.95 -14.81
CA ASN A 149 -5.85 -4.35 -13.67
C ASN A 149 -6.16 -3.49 -12.43
N ILE A 150 -6.25 -2.16 -12.60
CA ILE A 150 -6.63 -1.24 -11.51
C ILE A 150 -8.07 -1.54 -11.07
N LEU A 151 -8.99 -1.70 -12.01
CA LEU A 151 -10.40 -1.99 -11.70
C LEU A 151 -10.57 -3.30 -10.93
N LYS A 152 -9.83 -4.34 -11.30
CA LYS A 152 -9.77 -5.61 -10.56
C LYS A 152 -9.15 -5.44 -9.18
N MET A 153 -8.02 -4.73 -9.08
CA MET A 153 -7.37 -4.45 -7.80
C MET A 153 -8.35 -3.80 -6.81
N VAL A 154 -9.05 -2.76 -7.23
CA VAL A 154 -10.05 -2.04 -6.42
C VAL A 154 -11.22 -2.94 -6.03
N ALA A 155 -11.67 -3.82 -6.92
CA ALA A 155 -12.80 -4.71 -6.66
C ALA A 155 -12.46 -5.92 -5.77
N GLU A 156 -11.21 -6.40 -5.82
CA GLU A 156 -10.80 -7.70 -5.32
C GLU A 156 -9.85 -7.62 -4.11
N HIS A 157 -9.45 -6.42 -3.62
CA HIS A 157 -8.43 -6.27 -2.57
C HIS A 157 -8.83 -6.88 -1.21
N HIS A 158 -10.10 -7.15 -0.99
CA HIS A 158 -10.61 -7.88 0.16
C HIS A 158 -10.93 -9.35 -0.12
N GLU A 159 -10.59 -9.85 -1.32
CA GLU A 159 -10.60 -11.28 -1.56
C GLU A 159 -9.49 -11.96 -0.76
N LYS A 160 -9.75 -13.16 -0.27
CA LYS A 160 -8.79 -13.98 0.45
C LYS A 160 -8.38 -15.17 -0.41
N PHE A 161 -7.12 -15.54 -0.36
CA PHE A 161 -6.58 -16.59 -1.21
C PHE A 161 -7.27 -17.94 -1.03
N ASP A 162 -7.82 -18.20 0.16
CA ASP A 162 -8.62 -19.38 0.50
C ASP A 162 -10.07 -19.34 -0.04
N GLY A 163 -10.54 -18.20 -0.55
CA GLY A 163 -11.90 -17.99 -1.07
C GLY A 163 -12.92 -17.51 -0.03
N THR A 164 -12.50 -17.19 1.20
CA THR A 164 -13.39 -16.68 2.26
C THR A 164 -13.52 -15.15 2.25
N GLY A 165 -12.98 -14.48 1.22
CA GLY A 165 -13.02 -13.05 1.04
C GLY A 165 -14.33 -12.51 0.50
N TYR A 166 -14.33 -11.28 0.03
CA TYR A 166 -15.46 -10.61 -0.59
C TYR A 166 -14.99 -9.59 -1.63
N PRO A 167 -15.79 -9.14 -2.58
CA PRO A 167 -17.24 -9.40 -2.72
C PRO A 167 -17.60 -10.61 -3.59
N PHE A 168 -16.65 -11.25 -4.29
CA PHE A 168 -16.89 -12.27 -5.31
C PHE A 168 -16.53 -13.69 -4.86
N GLU A 169 -15.94 -13.84 -3.67
CA GLU A 169 -15.48 -15.12 -3.10
C GLU A 169 -14.50 -15.86 -4.05
N LEU A 170 -13.62 -15.06 -4.68
CA LEU A 170 -12.58 -15.60 -5.57
C LEU A 170 -11.55 -16.38 -4.77
N LYS A 171 -11.02 -17.46 -5.37
CA LYS A 171 -10.04 -18.33 -4.71
C LYS A 171 -8.75 -18.45 -5.54
N GLY A 172 -7.62 -18.36 -4.84
CA GLY A 172 -6.30 -18.63 -5.41
C GLY A 172 -5.96 -17.67 -6.56
N ASP A 173 -5.48 -18.22 -7.67
CA ASP A 173 -5.05 -17.45 -8.84
C ASP A 173 -6.21 -16.83 -9.65
N LYS A 174 -7.47 -17.04 -9.26
CA LYS A 174 -8.61 -16.30 -9.81
C LYS A 174 -8.61 -14.84 -9.34
N ILE A 175 -8.00 -14.55 -8.18
CA ILE A 175 -7.78 -13.19 -7.69
C ILE A 175 -6.65 -12.56 -8.51
N SER A 176 -6.84 -11.35 -9.02
CA SER A 176 -5.83 -10.67 -9.82
C SER A 176 -4.52 -10.48 -9.02
N LEU A 177 -3.38 -10.53 -9.71
CA LEU A 177 -2.08 -10.35 -9.05
C LEU A 177 -2.01 -9.02 -8.29
N TYR A 178 -2.54 -7.94 -8.86
CA TYR A 178 -2.55 -6.63 -8.23
C TYR A 178 -3.36 -6.62 -6.94
N ALA A 179 -4.51 -7.28 -6.92
CA ALA A 179 -5.34 -7.40 -5.71
C ALA A 179 -4.65 -8.24 -4.63
N ARG A 180 -3.94 -9.33 -5.00
CA ARG A 180 -3.17 -10.14 -4.04
C ARG A 180 -2.03 -9.34 -3.40
N VAL A 181 -1.33 -8.50 -4.17
CA VAL A 181 -0.30 -7.58 -3.65
C VAL A 181 -0.96 -6.53 -2.75
N CYS A 182 -2.06 -5.93 -3.19
CA CYS A 182 -2.79 -4.92 -2.43
C CYS A 182 -3.28 -5.45 -1.08
N ALA A 183 -3.87 -6.64 -1.05
CA ALA A 183 -4.37 -7.27 0.18
C ALA A 183 -3.27 -7.43 1.24
N ILE A 184 -2.06 -7.80 0.83
CA ILE A 184 -0.90 -7.90 1.73
C ILE A 184 -0.51 -6.52 2.25
N MET A 185 -0.43 -5.51 1.38
CA MET A 185 0.01 -4.16 1.74
C MET A 185 -1.03 -3.38 2.54
N ASP A 186 -2.32 -3.58 2.27
CA ASP A 186 -3.44 -3.04 3.05
C ASP A 186 -3.38 -3.53 4.51
N VAL A 187 -3.30 -4.84 4.72
CA VAL A 187 -3.22 -5.43 6.05
C VAL A 187 -1.92 -5.04 6.75
N PHE A 188 -0.77 -5.07 6.07
CA PHE A 188 0.50 -4.63 6.63
C PHE A 188 0.45 -3.16 7.06
N GLY A 189 -0.07 -2.27 6.23
CA GLY A 189 -0.26 -0.85 6.54
C GLY A 189 -1.19 -0.66 7.74
N ALA A 190 -2.31 -1.38 7.79
CA ALA A 190 -3.26 -1.32 8.89
C ALA A 190 -2.70 -1.85 10.23
N LEU A 191 -1.81 -2.84 10.21
CA LEU A 191 -1.15 -3.37 11.41
C LEU A 191 -0.05 -2.45 11.92
N THR A 192 0.71 -1.82 11.03
CA THR A 192 1.84 -0.95 11.38
C THR A 192 1.43 0.48 11.72
N ALA A 193 0.25 0.93 11.33
CA ALA A 193 -0.29 2.22 11.73
C ALA A 193 -0.87 2.16 13.16
N PRO A 194 -0.60 3.17 14.02
CA PRO A 194 -1.27 3.29 15.31
C PRO A 194 -2.76 3.58 15.09
N ARG A 195 -3.58 3.05 15.98
CA ARG A 195 -5.01 3.37 16.07
C ARG A 195 -5.29 3.94 17.47
N GLN A 196 -6.44 4.58 17.65
CA GLN A 196 -6.81 5.26 18.90
C GLN A 196 -6.57 4.39 20.15
N ASN A 197 -6.82 3.08 20.06
CA ASN A 197 -6.72 2.13 21.18
C ASN A 197 -5.58 1.10 21.02
N ARG A 198 -4.65 1.29 20.05
CA ARG A 198 -3.58 0.35 19.79
C ARG A 198 -2.36 1.03 19.15
N PRO A 199 -1.14 0.89 19.72
CA PRO A 199 0.07 1.30 19.02
C PRO A 199 0.25 0.50 17.73
N GLY A 200 0.91 1.09 16.73
CA GLY A 200 1.30 0.38 15.52
C GLY A 200 2.31 -0.73 15.82
N MET A 201 2.19 -1.84 15.13
CA MET A 201 3.17 -2.93 15.24
C MET A 201 4.48 -2.55 14.55
N SER A 202 5.60 -3.12 15.01
CA SER A 202 6.81 -3.10 14.20
C SER A 202 6.60 -3.88 12.89
N PRO A 203 7.35 -3.59 11.81
CA PRO A 203 7.24 -4.35 10.56
C PRO A 203 7.37 -5.86 10.75
N PHE A 204 8.31 -6.29 11.57
CA PHE A 204 8.53 -7.71 11.86
C PHE A 204 7.35 -8.33 12.62
N ALA A 205 6.80 -7.63 13.64
CA ALA A 205 5.64 -8.12 14.38
C ALA A 205 4.40 -8.21 13.48
N ALA A 206 4.17 -7.24 12.57
CA ALA A 206 3.08 -7.27 11.62
C ALA A 206 3.18 -8.47 10.66
N LEU A 207 4.38 -8.75 10.13
CA LEU A 207 4.60 -9.92 9.27
C LEU A 207 4.43 -11.25 10.00
N THR A 208 4.85 -11.31 11.26
CA THR A 208 4.66 -12.49 12.11
C THR A 208 3.17 -12.74 12.35
N GLU A 209 2.41 -11.69 12.63
CA GLU A 209 0.95 -11.76 12.78
C GLU A 209 0.27 -12.25 11.50
N MET A 210 0.63 -11.66 10.35
CA MET A 210 0.07 -12.04 9.05
C MET A 210 0.37 -13.50 8.69
N LYS A 211 1.58 -13.97 8.98
CA LYS A 211 2.02 -15.33 8.66
C LYS A 211 1.35 -16.37 9.56
N ASN A 212 1.25 -16.10 10.88
CA ASN A 212 0.88 -17.11 11.88
C ASN A 212 -0.62 -17.10 12.20
N ASN A 213 -1.27 -15.93 12.14
CA ASN A 213 -2.66 -15.77 12.59
C ASN A 213 -3.64 -15.45 11.47
N MET A 214 -3.14 -15.30 10.22
CA MET A 214 -3.97 -15.04 9.03
C MET A 214 -3.71 -16.10 7.94
N GLU A 215 -3.57 -17.35 8.35
CA GLU A 215 -3.31 -18.47 7.45
C GLU A 215 -4.40 -18.57 6.37
N GLY A 216 -3.99 -18.84 5.13
CA GLY A 216 -4.91 -18.97 3.99
C GLY A 216 -5.41 -17.65 3.39
N GLN A 217 -5.27 -16.52 4.09
CA GLN A 217 -5.80 -15.25 3.60
C GLN A 217 -4.97 -14.66 2.45
N PHE A 218 -3.65 -14.90 2.41
CA PHE A 218 -2.72 -14.31 1.46
C PHE A 218 -2.13 -15.32 0.49
N ASP A 219 -1.69 -14.83 -0.67
CA ASP A 219 -0.80 -15.59 -1.54
C ASP A 219 0.56 -15.73 -0.85
N MET A 220 0.86 -16.92 -0.35
CA MET A 220 2.08 -17.20 0.40
C MET A 220 3.35 -17.02 -0.44
N ARG A 221 3.28 -17.13 -1.77
CA ARG A 221 4.42 -16.87 -2.66
C ARG A 221 4.85 -15.41 -2.56
N ILE A 222 3.87 -14.49 -2.53
CA ILE A 222 4.10 -13.05 -2.40
C ILE A 222 4.49 -12.69 -0.97
N LEU A 223 3.77 -13.19 0.03
CA LEU A 223 4.04 -12.87 1.43
C LEU A 223 5.43 -13.35 1.89
N VAL A 224 5.85 -14.56 1.51
CA VAL A 224 7.19 -15.07 1.84
C VAL A 224 8.29 -14.28 1.13
N ASN A 225 8.07 -13.85 -0.12
CA ASN A 225 9.00 -12.96 -0.81
C ASN A 225 9.15 -11.63 -0.05
N PHE A 226 8.05 -11.02 0.37
CA PHE A 226 8.05 -9.79 1.14
C PHE A 226 8.78 -9.94 2.50
N ILE A 227 8.53 -11.04 3.23
CA ILE A 227 9.24 -11.33 4.49
C ILE A 227 10.75 -11.43 4.27
N LYS A 228 11.19 -12.15 3.22
CA LYS A 228 12.61 -12.26 2.88
C LYS A 228 13.24 -10.90 2.58
N THR A 229 12.59 -10.10 1.74
CA THR A 229 13.07 -8.75 1.39
C THR A 229 13.31 -7.89 2.63
N LEU A 230 12.38 -7.89 3.59
CA LEU A 230 12.56 -7.12 4.83
C LEU A 230 13.65 -7.70 5.75
N ALA A 231 13.79 -9.01 5.80
CA ALA A 231 14.85 -9.66 6.57
C ALA A 231 16.24 -9.35 6.00
N ASP A 232 16.40 -9.42 4.68
CA ASP A 232 17.66 -9.13 3.99
C ASP A 232 18.06 -7.66 4.17
N ALA A 233 17.12 -6.73 4.04
CA ALA A 233 17.33 -5.30 4.29
C ALA A 233 17.75 -5.01 5.75
N ALA A 234 17.14 -5.68 6.71
CA ALA A 234 17.52 -5.55 8.13
C ALA A 234 18.92 -6.10 8.40
N ALA A 235 19.28 -7.23 7.80
CA ALA A 235 20.61 -7.84 7.93
C ALA A 235 21.70 -6.96 7.30
N ALA A 236 21.45 -6.39 6.13
CA ALA A 236 22.38 -5.46 5.45
C ALA A 236 22.65 -4.20 6.29
N LYS A 237 21.62 -3.61 6.91
CA LYS A 237 21.78 -2.45 7.80
C LYS A 237 22.55 -2.79 9.08
N ALA A 238 22.34 -3.96 9.66
CA ALA A 238 23.05 -4.40 10.84
C ALA A 238 24.54 -4.65 10.57
N SER A 239 24.91 -5.14 9.40
CA SER A 239 26.31 -5.34 8.97
C SER A 239 27.02 -3.99 8.70
N ALA A 240 26.35 -3.04 8.04
CA ALA A 240 26.89 -1.71 7.76
C ALA A 240 27.17 -0.90 9.06
N SER A 241 26.31 -1.00 10.06
CA SER A 241 26.51 -0.33 11.35
C SER A 241 27.70 -0.89 12.15
N LYS A 242 27.99 -2.20 12.03
CA LYS A 242 29.14 -2.84 12.67
C LYS A 242 30.47 -2.44 12.02
N SER A 243 30.49 -2.26 10.69
CA SER A 243 31.71 -1.85 9.97
C SER A 243 32.10 -0.40 10.24
N SER A 244 31.13 0.50 10.39
CA SER A 244 31.38 1.92 10.74
C SER A 244 31.81 2.10 12.22
N GLY A 245 31.33 1.27 13.12
CA GLY A 245 31.77 1.29 14.54
C GLY A 245 33.21 0.83 14.75
N ASN A 246 33.71 -0.12 13.95
CA ASN A 246 35.09 -0.59 14.03
C ASN A 246 36.12 0.40 13.44
N GLN A 247 35.74 1.29 12.51
CA GLN A 247 36.64 2.30 11.96
C GLN A 247 36.89 3.47 12.93
N VAL A 248 35.92 3.80 13.79
CA VAL A 248 36.07 4.84 14.82
C VAL A 248 36.92 4.36 15.99
N ALA A 249 36.90 3.07 16.33
CA ALA A 249 37.70 2.49 17.41
C ALA A 249 39.17 2.23 17.02
N ALA A 250 39.51 2.21 15.73
CA ALA A 250 40.87 2.00 15.24
C ALA A 250 41.65 3.31 15.02
N SER A 251 41.00 4.48 15.21
CA SER A 251 41.58 5.82 15.01
C SER A 251 41.68 6.63 16.32
N ALA A 252 41.47 6.02 17.47
CA ALA A 252 41.68 6.55 18.81
C ALA A 252 42.79 5.78 19.53
#